data_63288ed252bf8363485503b1a19310f2
#
_entry.id   63288ed252bf8363485503b1a19310f2
#
_cell.length_a   1.000
_cell.length_b   1.000
_cell.length_c   1.000
_cell.angle_alpha   90.00
_cell.angle_beta   90.00
_cell.angle_gamma   90.00
#
_symmetry.space_group_name_H-M   'P 1'
#
loop_
_entity.id
_entity.type
_entity.pdbx_description
1 polymer ?
#
loop_
_entity_poly.entity_id
_entity_poly.type
_entity_poly.pdbx_seq_one_letter_code
_entity_poly.pdbx_strand_id
1 'polypeptide(L)'
;MKNIIYNQYSSSNSHFPTPNPQKAFTIVELLVVIVVIGILAAITIVTYSGISQKAVEASLQSDLSGASKQLKLSQVDNGNYPTTVSTDCNDEPDTLTNKCIKLSPGNTVDSYTRPTPQSFILVIKNGNKYYEITENSSPILVYPWLTIGTQTWAKANRNAGTMVTGVTAQTNNSILEKYCYSNLESNCTTYGALYRWDEAMQYTTNEGTQGICPIGSHIPSDNDWKILEVQLGMSQIQADATGLRGTDQGTQLKSSGSSGLNMLLAGFSDIDGSFNTLSLNFFLWSSSESSTNAWLRHLRSSDSNMSRYTDSKDYGFSVRCLKN
;
A
#
# COMPACT_ATOMS: atom_id res chain seq x y z
N MET A 1 -54.86 92.87 14.97
CA MET A 1 -55.36 92.12 13.87
C MET A 1 -54.21 91.22 13.39
N LYS A 2 -54.13 89.96 13.83
CA LYS A 2 -53.12 88.97 13.38
C LYS A 2 -53.83 87.70 12.97
N ASN A 3 -53.80 87.41 11.68
CA ASN A 3 -54.30 86.15 11.11
C ASN A 3 -53.36 85.01 11.45
N ILE A 4 -53.90 83.99 12.12
CA ILE A 4 -53.20 82.70 12.32
C ILE A 4 -53.64 81.75 11.23
N ILE A 5 -52.70 81.34 10.42
CA ILE A 5 -52.85 80.29 9.36
C ILE A 5 -52.59 78.94 10.04
N TYR A 6 -53.60 78.07 10.05
CA TYR A 6 -53.45 76.67 10.46
C TYR A 6 -52.93 75.84 9.24
N ASN A 7 -51.75 75.27 9.44
CA ASN A 7 -51.20 74.35 8.48
C ASN A 7 -51.74 72.96 8.78
N GLN A 8 -52.47 72.36 7.88
CA GLN A 8 -52.90 70.95 7.98
C GLN A 8 -51.75 70.04 7.54
N TYR A 9 -51.24 69.22 8.48
CA TYR A 9 -50.34 68.11 8.16
C TYR A 9 -51.16 66.94 7.64
N SER A 10 -50.94 66.61 6.36
CA SER A 10 -51.41 65.39 5.71
C SER A 10 -50.57 64.22 6.22
N SER A 11 -51.16 63.27 6.94
CA SER A 11 -50.49 62.04 7.35
C SER A 11 -50.38 61.08 6.19
N SER A 12 -49.19 60.91 5.60
CA SER A 12 -48.87 59.85 4.66
C SER A 12 -48.77 58.51 5.40
N ASN A 13 -49.72 57.62 5.14
CA ASN A 13 -49.63 56.20 5.56
C ASN A 13 -48.48 55.53 4.84
N SER A 14 -47.33 55.36 5.50
CA SER A 14 -46.26 54.50 5.04
C SER A 14 -46.66 53.03 5.29
N HIS A 15 -47.04 52.35 4.25
CA HIS A 15 -47.20 50.91 4.25
C HIS A 15 -45.79 50.28 4.33
N PHE A 16 -45.43 49.81 5.50
CA PHE A 16 -44.26 48.94 5.66
C PHE A 16 -44.67 47.57 5.09
N PRO A 17 -43.87 46.97 4.15
CA PRO A 17 -44.15 45.62 3.69
C PRO A 17 -43.93 44.67 4.89
N THR A 18 -44.95 43.86 5.18
CA THR A 18 -44.86 42.81 6.18
C THR A 18 -43.76 41.83 5.75
N PRO A 19 -42.79 41.48 6.64
CA PRO A 19 -41.76 40.51 6.30
C PRO A 19 -42.45 39.18 6.02
N ASN A 20 -42.16 38.64 4.83
CA ASN A 20 -42.64 37.32 4.40
C ASN A 20 -42.10 36.32 5.44
N PRO A 21 -42.91 35.43 6.06
CA PRO A 21 -42.43 34.49 7.05
C PRO A 21 -41.46 33.50 6.35
N GLN A 22 -40.19 33.69 6.58
CA GLN A 22 -39.17 32.69 6.14
C GLN A 22 -39.45 31.40 6.89
N LYS A 23 -39.73 30.34 6.15
CA LYS A 23 -39.87 29.00 6.74
C LYS A 23 -38.54 28.64 7.38
N ALA A 24 -38.50 28.56 8.70
CA ALA A 24 -37.35 28.08 9.45
C ALA A 24 -37.23 26.56 9.23
N PHE A 25 -36.01 26.09 8.96
CA PHE A 25 -35.72 24.66 8.89
C PHE A 25 -35.93 23.99 10.25
N THR A 26 -36.54 22.84 10.26
CA THR A 26 -36.68 22.00 11.46
C THR A 26 -35.37 21.27 11.74
N ILE A 27 -35.09 20.95 13.02
CA ILE A 27 -33.92 20.15 13.41
C ILE A 27 -33.93 18.79 12.71
N VAL A 28 -35.11 18.22 12.48
CA VAL A 28 -35.27 16.92 11.81
C VAL A 28 -34.86 17.01 10.32
N GLU A 29 -35.27 18.07 9.61
CA GLU A 29 -34.84 18.27 8.22
C GLU A 29 -33.33 18.43 8.10
N LEU A 30 -32.69 19.16 9.02
CA LEU A 30 -31.24 19.29 9.04
C LEU A 30 -30.56 17.92 9.33
N LEU A 31 -31.10 17.15 10.28
CA LEU A 31 -30.55 15.86 10.69
C LEU A 31 -30.64 14.83 9.56
N VAL A 32 -31.76 14.77 8.81
CA VAL A 32 -31.92 13.91 7.64
C VAL A 32 -30.91 14.28 6.56
N VAL A 33 -30.71 15.57 6.29
CA VAL A 33 -29.75 16.03 5.27
C VAL A 33 -28.32 15.61 5.60
N ILE A 34 -27.86 15.81 6.85
CA ILE A 34 -26.50 15.43 7.25
C ILE A 34 -26.29 13.90 7.21
N VAL A 35 -27.30 13.10 7.57
CA VAL A 35 -27.23 11.65 7.48
C VAL A 35 -27.16 11.19 6.04
N VAL A 36 -27.97 11.74 5.14
CA VAL A 36 -27.94 11.41 3.69
C VAL A 36 -26.60 11.81 3.08
N ILE A 37 -26.09 13.01 3.40
CA ILE A 37 -24.77 13.44 2.91
C ILE A 37 -23.67 12.50 3.46
N GLY A 38 -23.73 12.08 4.72
CA GLY A 38 -22.78 11.16 5.32
C GLY A 38 -22.76 9.80 4.61
N ILE A 39 -23.94 9.24 4.30
CA ILE A 39 -24.05 7.96 3.57
C ILE A 39 -23.53 8.11 2.14
N LEU A 40 -23.92 9.16 1.41
CA LEU A 40 -23.46 9.41 0.05
C LEU A 40 -21.94 9.63 -0.01
N ALA A 41 -21.38 10.38 0.94
CA ALA A 41 -19.93 10.58 1.04
C ALA A 41 -19.20 9.26 1.28
N ALA A 42 -19.70 8.40 2.16
CA ALA A 42 -19.08 7.09 2.44
C ALA A 42 -19.07 6.20 1.18
N ILE A 43 -20.18 6.12 0.44
CA ILE A 43 -20.27 5.32 -0.79
C ILE A 43 -19.34 5.89 -1.88
N THR A 44 -19.29 7.21 -2.04
CA THR A 44 -18.46 7.83 -3.09
C THR A 44 -16.98 7.64 -2.82
N ILE A 45 -16.51 7.69 -1.58
CA ILE A 45 -15.10 7.47 -1.23
C ILE A 45 -14.68 6.03 -1.57
N VAL A 46 -15.50 5.03 -1.22
CA VAL A 46 -15.18 3.61 -1.46
C VAL A 46 -15.14 3.30 -2.96
N THR A 47 -16.10 3.77 -3.74
CA THR A 47 -16.13 3.55 -5.19
C THR A 47 -15.02 4.29 -5.92
N TYR A 48 -14.70 5.52 -5.52
CA TYR A 48 -13.63 6.31 -6.10
C TYR A 48 -12.24 5.68 -5.90
N SER A 49 -11.96 5.16 -4.70
CA SER A 49 -10.68 4.50 -4.43
C SER A 49 -10.47 3.23 -5.27
N GLY A 50 -11.51 2.42 -5.45
CA GLY A 50 -11.46 1.22 -6.29
C GLY A 50 -11.25 1.53 -7.78
N ILE A 51 -11.92 2.57 -8.30
CA ILE A 51 -11.74 3.02 -9.70
C ILE A 51 -10.34 3.59 -9.91
N SER A 52 -9.84 4.39 -8.98
CA SER A 52 -8.49 4.96 -9.05
C SER A 52 -7.41 3.88 -9.11
N GLN A 53 -7.54 2.82 -8.32
CA GLN A 53 -6.59 1.70 -8.33
C GLN A 53 -6.59 0.93 -9.65
N LYS A 54 -7.77 0.65 -10.22
CA LYS A 54 -7.89 0.01 -11.52
C LYS A 54 -7.32 0.89 -12.63
N ALA A 55 -7.49 2.21 -12.55
CA ALA A 55 -6.91 3.15 -13.49
C ALA A 55 -5.37 3.14 -13.43
N VAL A 56 -4.78 3.09 -12.23
CA VAL A 56 -3.32 2.95 -12.05
C VAL A 56 -2.82 1.64 -12.65
N GLU A 57 -3.49 0.52 -12.40
CA GLU A 57 -3.12 -0.78 -12.98
C GLU A 57 -3.19 -0.77 -14.51
N ALA A 58 -4.26 -0.27 -15.08
CA ALA A 58 -4.41 -0.13 -16.52
C ALA A 58 -3.33 0.78 -17.13
N SER A 59 -3.00 1.88 -16.46
CA SER A 59 -1.92 2.78 -16.86
C SER A 59 -0.56 2.08 -16.87
N LEU A 60 -0.20 1.33 -15.80
CA LEU A 60 1.03 0.56 -15.72
C LEU A 60 1.12 -0.50 -16.83
N GLN A 61 0.04 -1.25 -17.07
CA GLN A 61 0.00 -2.26 -18.12
C GLN A 61 0.11 -1.64 -19.52
N SER A 62 -0.53 -0.52 -19.76
CA SER A 62 -0.47 0.21 -21.02
C SER A 62 0.93 0.74 -21.29
N ASP A 63 1.55 1.38 -20.30
CA ASP A 63 2.92 1.93 -20.41
C ASP A 63 3.96 0.83 -20.69
N LEU A 64 3.88 -0.30 -19.96
CA LEU A 64 4.75 -1.44 -20.20
C LEU A 64 4.58 -2.02 -21.61
N SER A 65 3.34 -2.15 -22.05
CA SER A 65 3.06 -2.65 -23.41
C SER A 65 3.61 -1.70 -24.47
N GLY A 66 3.49 -0.38 -24.24
CA GLY A 66 4.07 0.65 -25.09
C GLY A 66 5.59 0.59 -25.11
N ALA A 67 6.22 0.54 -23.92
CA ALA A 67 7.67 0.45 -23.77
C ALA A 67 8.23 -0.83 -24.41
N SER A 68 7.58 -1.97 -24.22
CA SER A 68 7.99 -3.25 -24.87
C SER A 68 8.00 -3.14 -26.38
N LYS A 69 7.01 -2.50 -27.00
CA LYS A 69 6.97 -2.27 -28.45
C LYS A 69 8.14 -1.40 -28.90
N GLN A 70 8.45 -0.33 -28.16
CA GLN A 70 9.58 0.56 -28.48
C GLN A 70 10.93 -0.15 -28.34
N LEU A 71 11.11 -0.98 -27.30
CA LEU A 71 12.29 -1.79 -27.10
C LEU A 71 12.47 -2.82 -28.23
N LYS A 72 11.40 -3.50 -28.66
CA LYS A 72 11.42 -4.45 -29.78
C LYS A 72 11.77 -3.77 -31.11
N LEU A 73 11.25 -2.58 -31.36
CA LEU A 73 11.64 -1.79 -32.55
C LEU A 73 13.13 -1.44 -32.48
N SER A 74 13.63 -0.99 -31.34
CA SER A 74 15.05 -0.71 -31.16
C SER A 74 15.92 -1.95 -31.41
N GLN A 75 15.47 -3.13 -30.98
CA GLN A 75 16.16 -4.39 -31.22
C GLN A 75 16.20 -4.76 -32.73
N VAL A 76 15.09 -4.51 -33.44
CA VAL A 76 15.04 -4.77 -34.90
C VAL A 76 16.02 -3.85 -35.64
N ASP A 77 16.10 -2.58 -35.29
CA ASP A 77 16.94 -1.61 -35.93
C ASP A 77 18.44 -1.81 -35.62
N ASN A 78 18.77 -2.25 -34.40
CA ASN A 78 20.12 -2.31 -33.87
C ASN A 78 20.67 -3.73 -33.67
N GLY A 79 19.87 -4.77 -33.91
CA GLY A 79 20.23 -6.16 -33.67
C GLY A 79 20.16 -6.59 -32.18
N ASN A 80 20.11 -5.65 -31.25
CA ASN A 80 20.14 -5.91 -29.80
C ASN A 80 19.18 -4.96 -29.06
N TYR A 81 18.72 -5.36 -27.89
CA TYR A 81 18.05 -4.44 -26.95
C TYR A 81 19.04 -3.38 -26.44
N PRO A 82 18.58 -2.17 -26.10
CA PRO A 82 19.44 -1.14 -25.53
C PRO A 82 19.99 -1.57 -24.17
N THR A 83 21.11 -1.00 -23.74
CA THR A 83 21.70 -1.30 -22.42
C THR A 83 21.01 -0.56 -21.30
N THR A 84 20.39 0.59 -21.60
CA THR A 84 19.66 1.44 -20.64
C THR A 84 18.36 1.95 -21.23
N VAL A 85 17.48 2.40 -20.36
CA VAL A 85 16.28 3.15 -20.73
C VAL A 85 16.26 4.49 -19.97
N SER A 86 15.70 5.52 -20.61
CA SER A 86 15.44 6.84 -20.01
C SER A 86 13.97 7.15 -20.07
N THR A 87 13.46 7.94 -19.14
CA THR A 87 12.10 8.50 -19.16
C THR A 87 12.09 9.98 -19.55
N ASP A 88 13.24 10.61 -19.55
CA ASP A 88 13.42 11.97 -20.07
C ASP A 88 13.68 11.92 -21.56
N CYS A 89 12.60 12.15 -22.32
CA CYS A 89 12.62 12.06 -23.76
C CYS A 89 12.92 13.41 -24.46
N ASN A 90 13.23 14.45 -23.72
CA ASN A 90 13.47 15.76 -24.27
C ASN A 90 14.97 16.05 -24.46
N ASP A 91 15.81 15.54 -23.56
CA ASP A 91 17.24 15.87 -23.49
C ASP A 91 18.16 14.73 -23.93
N GLU A 92 17.66 13.50 -24.00
CA GLU A 92 18.45 12.32 -24.37
C GLU A 92 18.00 11.78 -25.72
N PRO A 93 18.83 11.88 -26.77
CA PRO A 93 18.51 11.24 -28.05
C PRO A 93 18.48 9.72 -27.88
N ASP A 94 17.55 9.07 -28.56
CA ASP A 94 17.57 7.62 -28.74
C ASP A 94 18.91 7.21 -29.34
N THR A 95 19.69 6.43 -28.59
CA THR A 95 20.97 5.89 -29.03
C THR A 95 20.91 4.38 -29.11
N LEU A 96 21.94 3.76 -29.71
CA LEU A 96 22.09 2.30 -29.71
C LEU A 96 22.14 1.70 -28.30
N THR A 97 22.53 2.50 -27.32
CA THR A 97 22.70 2.06 -25.92
C THR A 97 21.58 2.50 -24.99
N ASN A 98 20.85 3.57 -25.33
CA ASN A 98 19.78 4.13 -24.53
C ASN A 98 18.50 4.29 -25.34
N LYS A 99 17.38 3.84 -24.80
CA LYS A 99 16.04 4.02 -25.39
C LYS A 99 15.17 4.86 -24.49
N CYS A 100 14.61 5.93 -25.05
CA CYS A 100 13.63 6.71 -24.37
C CYS A 100 12.26 6.00 -24.36
N ILE A 101 11.65 5.84 -23.19
CA ILE A 101 10.31 5.30 -23.00
C ILE A 101 9.43 6.35 -22.30
N LYS A 102 8.21 6.58 -22.83
CA LYS A 102 7.26 7.50 -22.24
C LYS A 102 6.35 6.76 -21.28
N LEU A 103 6.20 7.32 -20.08
CA LEU A 103 5.32 6.79 -19.04
C LEU A 103 4.22 7.82 -18.71
N SER A 104 3.08 7.32 -18.29
CA SER A 104 1.96 8.11 -17.78
C SER A 104 2.35 8.81 -16.47
N PRO A 105 1.73 9.96 -16.14
CA PRO A 105 2.00 10.68 -14.89
C PRO A 105 1.85 9.77 -13.65
N GLY A 106 2.85 9.82 -12.77
CA GLY A 106 2.91 9.00 -11.55
C GLY A 106 3.55 7.62 -11.73
N ASN A 107 3.73 7.14 -12.97
CA ASN A 107 4.47 5.92 -13.24
C ASN A 107 5.96 6.22 -13.36
N THR A 108 6.80 5.33 -12.83
CA THR A 108 8.26 5.46 -12.88
C THR A 108 8.91 4.11 -13.21
N VAL A 109 10.08 4.12 -13.85
CA VAL A 109 10.90 2.93 -13.98
C VAL A 109 11.46 2.56 -12.60
N ASP A 110 11.23 1.33 -12.17
CA ASP A 110 11.87 0.76 -10.98
C ASP A 110 13.19 0.08 -11.35
N SER A 111 13.17 -0.73 -12.40
CA SER A 111 14.39 -1.36 -12.91
C SER A 111 14.27 -1.70 -14.39
N TYR A 112 15.40 -1.68 -15.07
CA TYR A 112 15.58 -2.22 -16.41
C TYR A 112 16.86 -3.05 -16.41
N THR A 113 16.76 -4.29 -16.86
CA THR A 113 17.92 -5.18 -17.00
C THR A 113 17.89 -5.83 -18.37
N ARG A 114 19.08 -6.10 -18.89
CA ARG A 114 19.30 -6.81 -20.15
C ARG A 114 20.14 -8.05 -19.87
N PRO A 115 19.52 -9.18 -19.48
CA PRO A 115 20.25 -10.42 -19.14
C PRO A 115 21.10 -10.93 -20.31
N THR A 116 20.60 -10.78 -21.53
CA THR A 116 21.34 -11.05 -22.78
C THR A 116 21.08 -9.93 -23.79
N PRO A 117 21.88 -9.80 -24.88
CA PRO A 117 21.58 -8.85 -25.94
C PRO A 117 20.18 -9.01 -26.56
N GLN A 118 19.59 -10.20 -26.46
CA GLN A 118 18.30 -10.58 -27.06
C GLN A 118 17.15 -10.67 -26.03
N SER A 119 17.38 -10.27 -24.79
CA SER A 119 16.36 -10.31 -23.74
C SER A 119 16.38 -9.03 -22.87
N PHE A 120 15.23 -8.67 -22.33
CA PHE A 120 15.10 -7.59 -21.35
C PHE A 120 14.07 -7.93 -20.27
N ILE A 121 14.23 -7.29 -19.13
CA ILE A 121 13.24 -7.24 -18.05
C ILE A 121 13.05 -5.76 -17.70
N LEU A 122 11.85 -5.26 -17.86
CA LEU A 122 11.47 -3.90 -17.49
C LEU A 122 10.41 -3.93 -16.39
N VAL A 123 10.69 -3.29 -15.28
CA VAL A 123 9.75 -3.12 -14.16
C VAL A 123 9.42 -1.64 -14.03
N ILE A 124 8.14 -1.31 -14.03
CA ILE A 124 7.64 0.03 -13.71
C ILE A 124 6.74 -0.03 -12.48
N LYS A 125 6.61 1.10 -11.78
CA LYS A 125 5.83 1.22 -10.56
C LYS A 125 5.00 2.50 -10.51
N ASN A 126 3.93 2.43 -9.69
CA ASN A 126 3.19 3.57 -9.20
C ASN A 126 2.79 3.29 -7.75
N GLY A 127 3.34 4.06 -6.80
CA GLY A 127 3.26 3.74 -5.38
C GLY A 127 3.85 2.36 -5.09
N ASN A 128 3.06 1.48 -4.48
CA ASN A 128 3.45 0.10 -4.15
C ASN A 128 3.02 -0.94 -5.19
N LYS A 129 2.51 -0.52 -6.34
CA LYS A 129 2.17 -1.42 -7.45
C LYS A 129 3.32 -1.49 -8.43
N TYR A 130 3.78 -2.69 -8.70
CA TYR A 130 4.89 -2.99 -9.60
C TYR A 130 4.42 -3.94 -10.69
N TYR A 131 4.71 -3.61 -11.92
CA TYR A 131 4.43 -4.44 -13.08
C TYR A 131 5.71 -4.68 -13.87
N GLU A 132 5.86 -5.90 -14.36
CA GLU A 132 7.01 -6.36 -15.14
C GLU A 132 6.57 -6.77 -16.54
N ILE A 133 7.42 -6.54 -17.52
CA ILE A 133 7.32 -7.11 -18.85
C ILE A 133 8.69 -7.60 -19.32
N THR A 134 8.69 -8.71 -20.04
CA THR A 134 9.86 -9.24 -20.75
C THR A 134 9.60 -9.22 -22.24
N GLU A 135 10.59 -9.60 -23.05
CA GLU A 135 10.45 -9.70 -24.50
C GLU A 135 9.32 -10.64 -24.94
N ASN A 136 9.01 -11.68 -24.13
CA ASN A 136 8.06 -12.75 -24.48
C ASN A 136 6.82 -12.79 -23.57
N SER A 137 6.63 -11.80 -22.67
CA SER A 137 5.49 -11.78 -21.77
C SER A 137 4.52 -10.62 -22.05
N SER A 138 3.32 -10.73 -21.49
CA SER A 138 2.43 -9.60 -21.25
C SER A 138 2.80 -8.95 -19.90
N PRO A 139 2.37 -7.70 -19.63
CA PRO A 139 2.58 -7.09 -18.32
C PRO A 139 1.96 -7.92 -17.20
N ILE A 140 2.77 -8.27 -16.20
CA ILE A 140 2.35 -9.02 -15.03
C ILE A 140 2.60 -8.23 -13.76
N LEU A 141 1.69 -8.34 -12.79
CA LEU A 141 1.88 -7.78 -11.46
C LEU A 141 3.02 -8.54 -10.78
N VAL A 142 4.03 -7.81 -10.34
CA VAL A 142 5.18 -8.39 -9.63
C VAL A 142 5.41 -7.68 -8.30
N TYR A 143 6.09 -8.37 -7.43
CA TYR A 143 6.60 -7.80 -6.21
C TYR A 143 8.10 -7.54 -6.42
N PRO A 144 8.58 -6.30 -6.23
CA PRO A 144 10.01 -6.04 -6.34
C PRO A 144 10.73 -6.84 -5.27
N TRP A 145 11.86 -7.42 -5.65
CA TRP A 145 12.69 -8.22 -4.77
C TRP A 145 14.01 -7.51 -4.51
N LEU A 146 14.58 -7.75 -3.35
CA LEU A 146 15.87 -7.21 -2.92
C LEU A 146 16.67 -8.30 -2.24
N THR A 147 17.89 -8.51 -2.70
CA THR A 147 18.82 -9.46 -2.07
C THR A 147 19.61 -8.78 -0.96
N ILE A 148 19.60 -9.37 0.23
CA ILE A 148 20.37 -8.97 1.40
C ILE A 148 21.11 -10.22 1.89
N GLY A 149 22.43 -10.21 1.80
CA GLY A 149 23.21 -11.41 2.06
C GLY A 149 22.83 -12.55 1.13
N THR A 150 22.39 -13.66 1.68
CA THR A 150 21.95 -14.86 0.94
C THR A 150 20.45 -14.90 0.68
N GLN A 151 19.69 -13.93 1.20
CA GLN A 151 18.23 -13.94 1.17
C GLN A 151 17.68 -12.89 0.19
N THR A 152 16.60 -13.26 -0.52
CA THR A 152 15.93 -12.35 -1.47
C THR A 152 14.50 -12.05 -1.00
N TRP A 153 14.31 -10.86 -0.45
CA TRP A 153 13.11 -10.38 0.21
C TRP A 153 12.22 -9.55 -0.71
N ALA A 154 10.91 -9.70 -0.57
CA ALA A 154 9.96 -8.77 -1.21
C ALA A 154 10.12 -7.36 -0.64
N LYS A 155 10.16 -6.32 -1.49
CA LYS A 155 10.25 -4.91 -1.06
C LYS A 155 8.92 -4.33 -0.59
N ALA A 156 7.79 -5.01 -0.86
CA ALA A 156 6.45 -4.59 -0.44
C ALA A 156 5.81 -5.64 0.46
N ASN A 157 4.95 -5.19 1.38
CA ASN A 157 4.10 -6.08 2.15
C ASN A 157 3.06 -6.73 1.23
N ARG A 158 2.68 -7.96 1.55
CA ARG A 158 1.67 -8.68 0.77
C ARG A 158 0.34 -7.91 0.79
N ASN A 159 -0.28 -7.81 -0.40
CA ASN A 159 -1.61 -7.25 -0.59
C ASN A 159 -2.35 -8.13 -1.59
N ALA A 160 -2.93 -9.22 -1.12
CA ALA A 160 -3.70 -10.16 -1.93
C ALA A 160 -4.98 -10.57 -1.21
N GLY A 161 -5.99 -10.92 -1.98
CA GLY A 161 -7.28 -11.36 -1.47
C GLY A 161 -8.37 -10.29 -1.49
N THR A 162 -9.56 -10.70 -1.09
CA THR A 162 -10.75 -9.86 -0.98
C THR A 162 -10.78 -9.15 0.37
N MET A 163 -11.00 -7.84 0.37
CA MET A 163 -11.11 -7.09 1.62
C MET A 163 -12.38 -7.47 2.37
N VAL A 164 -12.21 -7.80 3.65
CA VAL A 164 -13.29 -7.91 4.64
C VAL A 164 -13.13 -6.82 5.70
N THR A 165 -14.22 -6.48 6.40
CA THR A 165 -14.14 -5.49 7.49
C THR A 165 -13.41 -6.07 8.70
N GLY A 166 -12.76 -5.22 9.51
CA GLY A 166 -12.01 -5.66 10.68
C GLY A 166 -12.81 -6.54 11.65
N VAL A 167 -14.12 -6.28 11.79
CA VAL A 167 -15.02 -7.08 12.66
C VAL A 167 -15.40 -8.43 12.06
N THR A 168 -15.11 -8.68 10.78
CA THR A 168 -15.37 -9.97 10.12
C THR A 168 -14.14 -10.84 10.25
N ALA A 169 -14.27 -12.00 10.91
CA ALA A 169 -13.16 -12.93 11.01
C ALA A 169 -12.79 -13.50 9.63
N GLN A 170 -11.51 -13.53 9.32
CA GLN A 170 -10.98 -14.30 8.19
C GLN A 170 -11.13 -15.80 8.53
N THR A 171 -11.65 -16.58 7.58
CA THR A 171 -12.01 -17.97 7.82
C THR A 171 -11.63 -18.87 6.63
N ASN A 172 -11.47 -20.17 6.88
CA ASN A 172 -11.17 -21.17 5.85
C ASN A 172 -12.39 -21.44 4.94
N ASN A 173 -12.73 -20.48 4.10
CA ASN A 173 -13.88 -20.51 3.20
C ASN A 173 -13.50 -20.64 1.71
N SER A 174 -12.25 -20.96 1.41
CA SER A 174 -11.66 -21.02 0.07
C SER A 174 -11.54 -19.67 -0.65
N ILE A 175 -11.77 -18.55 0.04
CA ILE A 175 -11.55 -17.20 -0.44
C ILE A 175 -10.38 -16.62 0.35
N LEU A 176 -9.34 -16.17 -0.34
CA LEU A 176 -8.28 -15.43 0.32
C LEU A 176 -8.83 -14.07 0.76
N GLU A 177 -8.84 -13.84 2.06
CA GLU A 177 -9.37 -12.64 2.70
C GLU A 177 -8.24 -11.75 3.25
N LYS A 178 -8.49 -10.46 3.36
CA LYS A 178 -7.54 -9.49 3.92
C LYS A 178 -8.26 -8.39 4.69
N TYR A 179 -7.59 -7.82 5.67
CA TYR A 179 -7.96 -6.54 6.27
C TYR A 179 -7.18 -5.41 5.63
N CYS A 180 -7.83 -4.29 5.40
CA CYS A 180 -7.17 -3.03 5.08
C CYS A 180 -7.33 -2.07 6.25
N TYR A 181 -6.25 -1.42 6.69
CA TYR A 181 -6.30 -0.51 7.83
C TYR A 181 -7.46 0.48 7.71
N SER A 182 -8.24 0.65 8.78
CA SER A 182 -9.48 1.45 8.83
C SER A 182 -10.55 1.05 7.78
N ASN A 183 -10.54 -0.19 7.30
CA ASN A 183 -11.44 -0.68 6.25
C ASN A 183 -11.35 0.12 4.92
N LEU A 184 -10.17 0.65 4.60
CA LEU A 184 -9.92 1.42 3.38
C LEU A 184 -8.93 0.68 2.47
N GLU A 185 -9.38 0.27 1.28
CA GLU A 185 -8.52 -0.41 0.29
C GLU A 185 -7.30 0.43 -0.12
N SER A 186 -7.39 1.76 -0.07
CA SER A 186 -6.25 2.66 -0.30
C SER A 186 -5.12 2.44 0.69
N ASN A 187 -5.42 2.06 1.94
CA ASN A 187 -4.40 1.72 2.93
C ASN A 187 -3.71 0.39 2.60
N CYS A 188 -4.43 -0.59 2.08
CA CYS A 188 -3.80 -1.81 1.56
C CYS A 188 -2.86 -1.52 0.38
N THR A 189 -3.23 -0.59 -0.51
CA THR A 189 -2.37 -0.16 -1.62
C THR A 189 -1.09 0.50 -1.12
N THR A 190 -1.16 1.30 -0.06
CA THR A 190 -0.02 2.04 0.48
C THR A 190 0.86 1.18 1.38
N TYR A 191 0.26 0.49 2.35
CA TYR A 191 0.97 -0.18 3.44
C TYR A 191 1.04 -1.70 3.30
N GLY A 192 0.30 -2.29 2.35
CA GLY A 192 0.02 -3.71 2.31
C GLY A 192 -1.19 -4.08 3.17
N ALA A 193 -1.63 -5.32 3.07
CA ALA A 193 -2.76 -5.83 3.82
C ALA A 193 -2.34 -6.47 5.15
N LEU A 194 -3.33 -6.66 6.02
CA LEU A 194 -3.19 -7.30 7.32
C LEU A 194 -3.94 -8.62 7.29
N TYR A 195 -3.35 -9.66 7.86
CA TYR A 195 -3.87 -11.02 7.84
C TYR A 195 -3.81 -11.62 9.24
N ARG A 196 -4.84 -12.38 9.63
CA ARG A 196 -4.71 -13.34 10.70
C ARG A 196 -3.67 -14.38 10.30
N TRP A 197 -2.99 -14.96 11.28
CA TRP A 197 -1.91 -15.90 10.97
C TRP A 197 -2.38 -17.12 10.16
N ASP A 198 -3.50 -17.71 10.53
CA ASP A 198 -4.05 -18.89 9.83
C ASP A 198 -4.41 -18.55 8.37
N GLU A 199 -4.97 -17.38 8.12
CA GLU A 199 -5.25 -16.90 6.76
C GLU A 199 -3.96 -16.70 5.97
N ALA A 200 -2.96 -16.05 6.56
CA ALA A 200 -1.65 -15.87 5.95
C ALA A 200 -1.00 -17.21 5.57
N MET A 201 -1.09 -18.18 6.45
CA MET A 201 -0.55 -19.53 6.26
C MET A 201 -1.42 -20.42 5.35
N GLN A 202 -2.59 -19.95 4.92
CA GLN A 202 -3.58 -20.76 4.19
C GLN A 202 -3.94 -22.02 4.96
N TYR A 203 -4.12 -21.86 6.27
CA TYR A 203 -4.58 -22.90 7.21
C TYR A 203 -3.69 -24.12 7.31
N THR A 204 -2.39 -23.98 6.99
CA THR A 204 -1.35 -24.98 7.28
C THR A 204 -0.44 -24.48 8.40
N THR A 205 0.13 -25.41 9.16
CA THR A 205 1.11 -25.13 10.22
C THR A 205 2.54 -25.43 9.81
N ASN A 206 2.76 -25.78 8.53
CA ASN A 206 4.09 -26.10 8.02
C ASN A 206 4.93 -24.83 7.89
N GLU A 207 5.98 -24.74 8.69
CA GLU A 207 6.93 -23.63 8.64
C GLU A 207 7.57 -23.49 7.25
N GLY A 208 7.77 -22.28 6.79
CA GLY A 208 8.33 -22.01 5.46
C GLY A 208 7.35 -22.33 4.31
N THR A 209 6.06 -22.50 4.59
CA THR A 209 5.06 -22.69 3.53
C THR A 209 4.93 -21.45 2.64
N GLN A 210 4.50 -21.67 1.38
CA GLN A 210 4.15 -20.58 0.48
C GLN A 210 3.10 -19.64 1.11
N GLY A 211 2.04 -20.19 1.73
CA GLY A 211 0.93 -19.42 2.24
C GLY A 211 0.39 -18.46 1.18
N ILE A 212 0.16 -17.21 1.58
CA ILE A 212 -0.31 -16.16 0.66
C ILE A 212 0.79 -15.55 -0.22
N CYS A 213 2.02 -16.01 -0.13
CA CYS A 213 3.14 -15.49 -0.93
C CYS A 213 3.05 -15.90 -2.41
N PRO A 214 3.69 -15.18 -3.34
CA PRO A 214 3.78 -15.57 -4.74
C PRO A 214 4.48 -16.94 -4.94
N ILE A 215 4.16 -17.61 -6.04
CA ILE A 215 4.84 -18.87 -6.43
C ILE A 215 6.36 -18.65 -6.43
N GLY A 216 7.12 -19.62 -5.88
CA GLY A 216 8.58 -19.54 -5.74
C GLY A 216 9.04 -18.68 -4.56
N SER A 217 8.14 -18.42 -3.64
CA SER A 217 8.43 -17.75 -2.37
C SER A 217 7.57 -18.28 -1.23
N HIS A 218 7.91 -17.94 -0.01
CA HIS A 218 7.27 -18.42 1.20
C HIS A 218 7.13 -17.32 2.25
N ILE A 219 6.32 -17.56 3.27
CA ILE A 219 6.26 -16.73 4.47
C ILE A 219 7.51 -17.03 5.30
N PRO A 220 8.36 -16.02 5.62
CA PRO A 220 9.61 -16.26 6.31
C PRO A 220 9.39 -16.93 7.66
N SER A 221 10.23 -17.92 7.98
CA SER A 221 10.29 -18.51 9.30
C SER A 221 10.92 -17.54 10.32
N ASP A 222 10.81 -17.87 11.59
CA ASP A 222 11.53 -17.14 12.64
C ASP A 222 13.06 -17.18 12.41
N ASN A 223 13.55 -18.30 11.87
CA ASN A 223 14.97 -18.42 11.51
C ASN A 223 15.37 -17.56 10.32
N ASP A 224 14.52 -17.42 9.30
CA ASP A 224 14.80 -16.53 8.17
C ASP A 224 14.92 -15.07 8.60
N TRP A 225 14.07 -14.65 9.54
CA TRP A 225 14.19 -13.34 10.15
C TRP A 225 15.49 -13.15 10.91
N LYS A 226 15.94 -14.15 11.66
CA LYS A 226 17.24 -14.10 12.38
C LYS A 226 18.41 -13.98 11.41
N ILE A 227 18.38 -14.71 10.30
CA ILE A 227 19.41 -14.63 9.25
C ILE A 227 19.50 -13.20 8.71
N LEU A 228 18.34 -12.58 8.38
CA LEU A 228 18.29 -11.17 7.95
C LEU A 228 18.86 -10.24 9.02
N GLU A 229 18.46 -10.41 10.28
CA GLU A 229 18.87 -9.58 11.40
C GLU A 229 20.38 -9.65 11.65
N VAL A 230 20.96 -10.85 11.54
CA VAL A 230 22.42 -11.06 11.63
C VAL A 230 23.13 -10.40 10.44
N GLN A 231 22.59 -10.52 9.23
CA GLN A 231 23.15 -9.88 8.05
C GLN A 231 23.14 -8.34 8.17
N LEU A 232 22.18 -7.78 8.91
CA LEU A 232 22.10 -6.35 9.22
C LEU A 232 22.96 -5.93 10.43
N GLY A 233 23.83 -6.84 10.95
CA GLY A 233 24.79 -6.54 12.00
C GLY A 233 24.36 -6.91 13.43
N MET A 234 23.26 -7.64 13.61
CA MET A 234 22.88 -8.20 14.90
C MET A 234 23.77 -9.41 15.22
N SER A 235 24.23 -9.57 16.45
CA SER A 235 24.89 -10.81 16.85
C SER A 235 23.89 -11.98 16.92
N GLN A 236 24.34 -13.22 16.74
CA GLN A 236 23.46 -14.39 16.83
C GLN A 236 22.77 -14.47 18.22
N ILE A 237 23.49 -14.16 19.28
CA ILE A 237 22.95 -14.13 20.66
C ILE A 237 21.80 -13.14 20.77
N GLN A 238 21.94 -11.95 20.17
CA GLN A 238 20.86 -10.95 20.13
C GLN A 238 19.70 -11.42 19.24
N ALA A 239 19.97 -12.00 18.07
CA ALA A 239 18.94 -12.52 17.18
C ALA A 239 18.09 -13.62 17.81
N ASP A 240 18.69 -14.46 18.65
CA ASP A 240 18.01 -15.53 19.40
C ASP A 240 17.22 -15.03 20.61
N ALA A 241 17.56 -13.87 21.16
CA ALA A 241 16.86 -13.29 22.30
C ALA A 241 15.42 -12.87 21.94
N THR A 242 14.59 -12.72 22.97
CA THR A 242 13.21 -12.19 22.84
C THR A 242 13.12 -10.77 23.37
N GLY A 243 12.02 -10.10 23.08
CA GLY A 243 11.79 -8.70 23.44
C GLY A 243 12.48 -7.72 22.49
N LEU A 244 12.77 -6.53 22.96
CA LEU A 244 13.48 -5.48 22.21
C LEU A 244 14.96 -5.81 22.16
N ARG A 245 15.56 -5.88 20.96
CA ARG A 245 16.93 -6.35 20.77
C ARG A 245 17.60 -5.72 19.54
N GLY A 246 18.91 -5.88 19.45
CA GLY A 246 19.74 -5.24 18.42
C GLY A 246 20.12 -3.81 18.80
N THR A 247 20.59 -3.06 17.83
CA THR A 247 21.04 -1.65 17.99
C THR A 247 20.34 -0.69 17.04
N ASP A 248 20.42 -0.96 15.72
CA ASP A 248 19.92 -0.08 14.66
C ASP A 248 19.18 -0.82 13.53
N GLN A 249 18.98 -2.14 13.66
CA GLN A 249 18.33 -2.97 12.64
C GLN A 249 16.92 -2.50 12.32
N GLY A 250 16.20 -1.99 13.32
CA GLY A 250 14.88 -1.38 13.10
C GLY A 250 14.98 -0.12 12.24
N THR A 251 16.00 0.72 12.42
CA THR A 251 16.24 1.88 11.56
C THR A 251 16.63 1.47 10.15
N GLN A 252 17.48 0.47 9.99
CA GLN A 252 17.90 -0.03 8.68
C GLN A 252 16.73 -0.61 7.86
N LEU A 253 15.75 -1.24 8.50
CA LEU A 253 14.60 -1.87 7.86
C LEU A 253 13.48 -0.89 7.49
N LYS A 254 13.31 0.19 8.25
CA LYS A 254 12.24 1.18 8.03
C LYS A 254 12.39 1.94 6.72
N SER A 255 11.40 2.77 6.41
CA SER A 255 11.40 3.64 5.24
C SER A 255 12.66 4.50 5.20
N SER A 256 13.31 4.55 4.04
CA SER A 256 14.61 5.23 3.80
C SER A 256 15.79 4.64 4.58
N GLY A 257 15.62 3.48 5.22
CA GLY A 257 16.70 2.78 5.91
C GLY A 257 17.70 2.15 4.94
N SER A 258 18.93 1.92 5.41
CA SER A 258 20.07 1.45 4.60
C SER A 258 19.88 0.06 3.99
N SER A 259 19.00 -0.78 4.54
CA SER A 259 18.70 -2.10 3.97
C SER A 259 18.00 -2.05 2.62
N GLY A 260 17.32 -0.94 2.28
CA GLY A 260 16.51 -0.79 1.08
C GLY A 260 15.18 -1.57 1.10
N LEU A 261 14.85 -2.29 2.16
CA LEU A 261 13.57 -3.01 2.30
C LEU A 261 12.37 -2.07 2.47
N ASN A 262 12.61 -0.85 2.94
CA ASN A 262 11.62 0.21 2.98
C ASN A 262 10.30 -0.20 3.67
N MET A 263 10.40 -0.77 4.87
CA MET A 263 9.26 -1.25 5.63
C MET A 263 8.42 -0.08 6.16
N LEU A 264 7.20 0.05 5.65
CA LEU A 264 6.24 1.06 6.08
C LEU A 264 5.52 0.60 7.34
N LEU A 265 5.30 1.51 8.29
CA LEU A 265 4.65 1.22 9.57
C LEU A 265 3.13 1.11 9.40
N ALA A 266 2.67 -0.09 9.06
CA ALA A 266 1.30 -0.39 8.65
C ALA A 266 0.28 -0.49 9.81
N GLY A 267 0.71 -0.39 11.08
CA GLY A 267 -0.15 -0.67 12.22
C GLY A 267 -0.57 -2.14 12.28
N PHE A 268 -1.73 -2.41 12.85
CA PHE A 268 -2.32 -3.75 12.96
C PHE A 268 -3.84 -3.69 13.07
N SER A 269 -4.50 -4.83 12.83
CA SER A 269 -5.89 -5.07 13.19
C SER A 269 -5.95 -5.81 14.52
N ASP A 270 -6.70 -5.27 15.47
CA ASP A 270 -6.94 -5.91 16.77
C ASP A 270 -7.96 -7.05 16.65
N ILE A 271 -8.04 -7.90 17.67
CA ILE A 271 -8.94 -9.05 17.73
C ILE A 271 -10.42 -8.60 17.72
N ASP A 272 -10.71 -7.43 18.28
CA ASP A 272 -12.04 -6.81 18.27
C ASP A 272 -12.43 -6.16 16.94
N GLY A 273 -11.53 -6.18 15.96
CA GLY A 273 -11.71 -5.58 14.63
C GLY A 273 -11.36 -4.11 14.52
N SER A 274 -10.87 -3.50 15.59
CA SER A 274 -10.31 -2.14 15.55
C SER A 274 -8.94 -2.12 14.88
N PHE A 275 -8.52 -0.93 14.41
CA PHE A 275 -7.21 -0.74 13.77
C PHE A 275 -6.38 0.25 14.58
N ASN A 276 -5.12 -0.09 14.86
CA ASN A 276 -4.31 0.63 15.80
C ASN A 276 -2.92 0.98 15.23
N THR A 277 -2.38 2.10 15.65
CA THR A 277 -0.95 2.49 15.54
C THR A 277 -0.38 2.62 14.13
N LEU A 278 -1.20 3.00 13.12
CA LEU A 278 -0.69 3.34 11.78
C LEU A 278 0.41 4.41 11.88
N SER A 279 1.46 4.27 11.10
CA SER A 279 2.65 5.12 11.09
C SER A 279 3.48 5.12 12.38
N LEU A 280 3.07 4.37 13.41
CA LEU A 280 3.79 4.24 14.68
C LEU A 280 4.42 2.88 14.88
N ASN A 281 3.71 1.82 14.50
CA ASN A 281 4.15 0.44 14.68
C ASN A 281 3.99 -0.38 13.40
N PHE A 282 4.78 -1.42 13.30
CA PHE A 282 4.73 -2.39 12.22
C PHE A 282 4.94 -3.80 12.77
N PHE A 283 3.99 -4.68 12.53
CA PHE A 283 4.02 -6.07 12.96
C PHE A 283 4.06 -6.98 11.74
N LEU A 284 4.95 -7.96 11.79
CA LEU A 284 5.20 -8.91 10.69
C LEU A 284 5.13 -10.33 11.20
N TRP A 285 4.24 -11.12 10.63
CA TRP A 285 4.18 -12.55 10.91
C TRP A 285 5.43 -13.28 10.43
N SER A 286 5.83 -14.30 11.17
CA SER A 286 6.61 -15.42 10.64
C SER A 286 5.72 -16.65 10.46
N SER A 287 6.19 -17.62 9.68
CA SER A 287 5.51 -18.92 9.54
C SER A 287 5.70 -19.86 10.73
N SER A 288 6.50 -19.46 11.72
CA SER A 288 6.81 -20.29 12.88
C SER A 288 5.77 -20.14 13.97
N GLU A 289 5.20 -21.27 14.40
CA GLU A 289 4.29 -21.33 15.55
C GLU A 289 5.04 -21.33 16.89
N SER A 290 4.34 -20.93 17.93
CA SER A 290 4.71 -21.10 19.32
C SER A 290 3.48 -21.45 20.15
N SER A 291 3.14 -22.71 20.19
CA SER A 291 1.89 -23.20 20.80
C SER A 291 0.64 -22.60 20.13
N THR A 292 -0.21 -21.88 20.86
CA THR A 292 -1.39 -21.20 20.35
C THR A 292 -1.09 -19.86 19.68
N ASN A 293 0.14 -19.39 19.78
CA ASN A 293 0.64 -18.12 19.24
C ASN A 293 1.52 -18.35 18.01
N ALA A 294 1.95 -17.28 17.35
CA ALA A 294 2.96 -17.32 16.31
C ALA A 294 4.05 -16.28 16.55
N TRP A 295 5.28 -16.58 16.09
CA TRP A 295 6.40 -15.65 16.17
C TRP A 295 6.20 -14.48 15.21
N LEU A 296 6.65 -13.31 15.66
CA LEU A 296 6.55 -12.08 14.90
C LEU A 296 7.77 -11.19 15.05
N ARG A 297 7.85 -10.17 14.20
CA ARG A 297 8.75 -9.02 14.32
C ARG A 297 7.94 -7.75 14.49
N HIS A 298 8.43 -6.86 15.36
CA HIS A 298 7.79 -5.58 15.63
C HIS A 298 8.82 -4.45 15.52
N LEU A 299 8.49 -3.46 14.68
CA LEU A 299 9.23 -2.21 14.52
C LEU A 299 8.39 -1.05 15.06
N ARG A 300 9.03 -0.10 15.72
CA ARG A 300 8.41 1.14 16.20
C ARG A 300 9.04 2.35 15.51
N SER A 301 8.27 3.39 15.31
CA SER A 301 8.78 4.66 14.77
C SER A 301 9.86 5.26 15.67
N SER A 302 9.68 5.14 17.00
CA SER A 302 10.56 5.70 18.03
C SER A 302 11.88 4.94 18.23
N ASP A 303 11.94 3.65 17.85
CA ASP A 303 13.05 2.77 18.24
C ASP A 303 13.97 2.49 17.05
N SER A 304 15.26 2.45 17.28
CA SER A 304 16.27 1.98 16.31
C SER A 304 16.36 0.45 16.26
N ASN A 305 16.01 -0.21 17.34
CA ASN A 305 16.01 -1.66 17.52
C ASN A 305 14.76 -2.31 16.91
N MET A 306 14.67 -3.63 17.00
CA MET A 306 13.45 -4.36 16.67
C MET A 306 13.10 -5.39 17.75
N SER A 307 11.82 -5.70 17.88
CA SER A 307 11.34 -6.70 18.83
C SER A 307 11.06 -8.04 18.15
N ARG A 308 11.26 -9.12 18.89
CA ARG A 308 10.90 -10.49 18.56
C ARG A 308 10.12 -11.09 19.74
N TYR A 309 8.90 -11.50 19.53
CA TYR A 309 8.04 -12.17 20.52
C TYR A 309 6.95 -12.95 19.81
N THR A 310 6.03 -13.56 20.56
CA THR A 310 4.88 -14.27 20.02
C THR A 310 3.60 -13.58 20.42
N ASP A 311 2.58 -13.65 19.56
CA ASP A 311 1.25 -13.11 19.87
C ASP A 311 0.16 -14.01 19.31
N SER A 312 -1.09 -13.74 19.72
CA SER A 312 -2.26 -14.49 19.27
C SER A 312 -2.40 -14.42 17.74
N LYS A 313 -2.69 -15.57 17.14
CA LYS A 313 -2.93 -15.71 15.69
C LYS A 313 -4.16 -14.93 15.20
N ASP A 314 -5.01 -14.46 16.11
CA ASP A 314 -6.21 -13.69 15.80
C ASP A 314 -5.96 -12.22 15.48
N TYR A 315 -4.78 -11.68 15.79
CA TYR A 315 -4.39 -10.35 15.33
C TYR A 315 -4.20 -10.33 13.81
N GLY A 316 -4.49 -9.19 13.20
CA GLY A 316 -4.17 -8.94 11.79
C GLY A 316 -2.84 -8.22 11.66
N PHE A 317 -1.79 -8.91 11.17
CA PHE A 317 -0.46 -8.35 10.93
C PHE A 317 -0.07 -8.44 9.46
N SER A 318 0.96 -7.68 9.09
CA SER A 318 1.51 -7.71 7.74
C SER A 318 2.29 -8.99 7.46
N VAL A 319 2.40 -9.33 6.17
CA VAL A 319 3.25 -10.42 5.68
C VAL A 319 4.25 -9.87 4.66
N ARG A 320 5.52 -10.24 4.81
CA ARG A 320 6.58 -9.98 3.87
C ARG A 320 7.12 -11.31 3.36
N CYS A 321 7.22 -11.47 2.04
CA CYS A 321 7.63 -12.76 1.46
C CYS A 321 9.13 -12.86 1.22
N LEU A 322 9.65 -14.09 1.26
CA LEU A 322 11.04 -14.44 0.98
C LEU A 322 11.08 -15.44 -0.19
N LYS A 323 11.99 -15.26 -1.16
CA LYS A 323 12.22 -16.25 -2.23
C LYS A 323 12.78 -17.56 -1.68
N ASN A 324 12.38 -18.66 -2.33
CA ASN A 324 12.92 -19.99 -2.03
C ASN A 324 14.37 -20.12 -2.50
#